data_ec40f6b719897687c02e8cb14bae6abb
#
_entry.id   ec40f6b719897687c02e8cb14bae6abb
#
_cell.length_a   1.000
_cell.length_b   1.000
_cell.length_c   1.000
_cell.angle_alpha   90.00
_cell.angle_beta   90.00
_cell.angle_gamma   90.00
#
_symmetry.space_group_name_H-M   'P 1'
#
loop_
_entity.id
_entity.type
_entity.pdbx_description
1 polymer ?
#
loop_
_entity_poly.entity_id
_entity_poly.type
_entity_poly.pdbx_seq_one_letter_code
_entity_poly.pdbx_strand_id
1 'polypeptide(L)'
;MRSNERECAARWEHAFEADPAEKEKYYLTVAFPYPSGAMHVGHGRTYIVPDVVARYQRMKGRQVLFPMAFHVTGTPVIGISKRIANGDVQTIGLYRDLYRVPQDILDRFINPMEIVRYFSEEYQRVMQKCGLSIDWRRRFITIDPQYSKFIEWQYAHLHEDEHVVKGAHPVKYCLQCENPVGDHDLLEGDKSEIIRFTLVVFQWGGAKVPCATLRPETIYGVTNLWVNPDVTYVRTMVDGEEWILSREAAGKLALQDHTVTVTEEVPGTALIDQTVSHPLSGEVPVLPATFVDPDMGTGIVMSVPAHAPFDYIALRDLQQQGKYTSILPVPLISVEGYGEIPAKDAVERAGIRDQNDPGMEALTQEIYSAEFSHGKVFEKYGGKPVREARDDVAALMMERYGSIPMYEFDNRQ
;
A
#
# COMPACT_ATOMS: atom_id res chain seq x y z
N MET A 1 39.76 -1.20 29.92
CA MET A 1 38.48 -1.73 29.35
C MET A 1 38.73 -2.66 28.13
N ARG A 2 39.27 -2.17 27.01
CA ARG A 2 39.40 -2.99 25.76
C ARG A 2 40.24 -4.28 25.87
N SER A 3 41.21 -4.38 26.78
CA SER A 3 41.97 -5.62 27.00
C SER A 3 41.16 -6.69 27.72
N ASN A 4 40.42 -6.31 28.75
CA ASN A 4 39.57 -7.20 29.53
C ASN A 4 38.39 -7.72 28.70
N GLU A 5 37.82 -6.88 27.82
CA GLU A 5 36.75 -7.29 26.91
C GLU A 5 37.21 -8.37 25.93
N ARG A 6 38.43 -8.24 25.36
CA ARG A 6 39.02 -9.25 24.50
C ARG A 6 39.31 -10.58 25.22
N GLU A 7 39.79 -10.50 26.44
CA GLU A 7 40.06 -11.67 27.25
C GLU A 7 38.75 -12.41 27.62
N CYS A 8 37.70 -11.68 27.99
CA CYS A 8 36.39 -12.24 28.22
C CYS A 8 35.78 -12.86 26.94
N ALA A 9 35.90 -12.19 25.80
CA ALA A 9 35.41 -12.71 24.53
C ALA A 9 36.07 -14.03 24.12
N ALA A 10 37.38 -14.15 24.35
CA ALA A 10 38.10 -15.40 24.09
C ALA A 10 37.66 -16.54 25.01
N ARG A 11 37.34 -16.25 26.29
CA ARG A 11 36.78 -17.27 27.23
C ARG A 11 35.38 -17.71 26.85
N TRP A 12 34.63 -16.90 26.10
CA TRP A 12 33.24 -17.20 25.73
C TRP A 12 33.10 -17.89 24.39
N GLU A 13 34.17 -18.11 23.65
CA GLU A 13 34.13 -18.63 22.27
C GLU A 13 33.29 -19.94 22.19
N HIS A 14 33.40 -20.82 23.18
CA HIS A 14 32.63 -22.07 23.25
C HIS A 14 31.59 -22.12 24.40
N ALA A 15 31.47 -21.03 25.18
CA ALA A 15 30.67 -21.04 26.41
C ALA A 15 29.14 -21.14 26.15
N PHE A 16 28.69 -20.86 24.95
CA PHE A 16 27.28 -20.81 24.59
C PHE A 16 26.85 -21.92 23.64
N GLU A 17 27.72 -22.91 23.42
CA GLU A 17 27.43 -24.08 22.62
C GLU A 17 26.41 -24.96 23.32
N ALA A 18 25.30 -25.27 22.63
CA ALA A 18 24.28 -26.16 23.19
C ALA A 18 24.64 -27.63 23.01
N ASP A 19 24.61 -28.37 24.12
CA ASP A 19 24.76 -29.82 24.11
C ASP A 19 23.36 -30.48 24.29
N PRO A 20 22.92 -31.33 23.35
CA PRO A 20 21.57 -31.88 23.39
C PRO A 20 21.39 -33.03 24.43
N ALA A 21 22.45 -33.50 25.11
CA ALA A 21 22.40 -34.81 25.70
C ALA A 21 21.69 -34.97 27.07
N GLU A 22 21.74 -33.99 28.00
CA GLU A 22 21.41 -34.31 29.39
C GLU A 22 20.61 -33.32 30.22
N LYS A 23 20.18 -32.16 29.67
CA LYS A 23 19.48 -31.13 30.45
C LYS A 23 18.14 -30.76 29.85
N GLU A 24 17.28 -30.14 30.67
CA GLU A 24 16.08 -29.50 30.18
C GLU A 24 16.44 -28.48 29.07
N LYS A 25 15.83 -28.65 27.90
CA LYS A 25 16.15 -27.87 26.69
C LYS A 25 15.34 -26.59 26.63
N TYR A 26 15.97 -25.54 26.17
CA TYR A 26 15.30 -24.29 25.85
C TYR A 26 15.75 -23.81 24.48
N TYR A 27 14.80 -23.70 23.56
CA TYR A 27 15.04 -23.15 22.21
C TYR A 27 14.60 -21.70 22.14
N LEU A 28 15.46 -20.86 21.60
CA LEU A 28 15.19 -19.44 21.39
C LEU A 28 15.53 -19.08 19.95
N THR A 29 14.60 -18.43 19.26
CA THR A 29 14.81 -17.87 17.92
C THR A 29 14.46 -16.40 17.90
N VAL A 30 14.92 -15.72 16.87
CA VAL A 30 14.69 -14.29 16.63
C VAL A 30 14.43 -14.05 15.14
N ALA A 31 13.90 -12.90 14.80
CA ALA A 31 13.86 -12.47 13.41
C ALA A 31 15.29 -12.33 12.87
N PHE A 32 15.62 -13.10 11.83
CA PHE A 32 16.94 -13.06 11.23
C PHE A 32 17.14 -11.76 10.44
N PRO A 33 18.28 -11.06 10.60
CA PRO A 33 18.52 -9.80 9.93
C PRO A 33 18.77 -9.98 8.43
N TYR A 34 18.36 -9.00 7.65
CA TYR A 34 18.81 -8.83 6.27
C TYR A 34 20.24 -8.27 6.28
N PRO A 35 21.23 -8.95 5.67
CA PRO A 35 22.59 -8.45 5.60
C PRO A 35 22.73 -7.46 4.42
N SER A 36 21.96 -6.38 4.46
CA SER A 36 21.85 -5.38 3.40
C SER A 36 22.62 -4.08 3.70
N GLY A 37 23.12 -3.91 4.93
CA GLY A 37 23.83 -2.72 5.39
C GLY A 37 24.41 -2.89 6.78
N ALA A 38 25.03 -1.86 7.34
CA ALA A 38 25.63 -1.93 8.67
C ALA A 38 24.58 -2.10 9.78
N MET A 39 24.95 -2.81 10.86
CA MET A 39 24.11 -2.89 12.05
C MET A 39 23.93 -1.51 12.70
N HIS A 40 22.73 -1.23 13.14
CA HIS A 40 22.37 -0.03 13.89
C HIS A 40 21.72 -0.38 15.23
N VAL A 41 21.42 0.63 16.06
CA VAL A 41 20.87 0.46 17.41
C VAL A 41 19.55 -0.34 17.43
N GLY A 42 18.75 -0.28 16.39
CA GLY A 42 17.52 -1.09 16.22
C GLY A 42 17.83 -2.57 16.23
N HIS A 43 18.84 -3.02 15.50
CA HIS A 43 19.31 -4.42 15.55
C HIS A 43 19.81 -4.79 16.96
N GLY A 44 20.50 -3.88 17.66
CA GLY A 44 20.90 -4.09 19.04
C GLY A 44 19.70 -4.39 19.94
N ARG A 45 18.63 -3.60 19.84
CA ARG A 45 17.39 -3.85 20.59
C ARG A 45 16.79 -5.21 20.29
N THR A 46 16.74 -5.61 19.02
CA THR A 46 16.17 -6.88 18.57
C THR A 46 16.92 -8.09 19.17
N TYR A 47 18.25 -8.03 19.30
CA TYR A 47 19.06 -9.20 19.68
C TYR A 47 19.50 -9.22 21.14
N ILE A 48 19.58 -8.07 21.81
CA ILE A 48 19.95 -8.01 23.24
C ILE A 48 18.83 -8.56 24.12
N VAL A 49 17.56 -8.26 23.81
CA VAL A 49 16.42 -8.73 24.62
C VAL A 49 16.36 -10.26 24.70
N PRO A 50 16.37 -11.00 23.57
CA PRO A 50 16.43 -12.46 23.61
C PRO A 50 17.74 -13.00 24.21
N ASP A 51 18.87 -12.31 24.08
CA ASP A 51 20.12 -12.70 24.73
C ASP A 51 20.00 -12.69 26.27
N VAL A 52 19.31 -11.69 26.82
CA VAL A 52 19.02 -11.65 28.28
C VAL A 52 18.20 -12.87 28.68
N VAL A 53 17.18 -13.24 27.91
CA VAL A 53 16.37 -14.44 28.16
C VAL A 53 17.22 -15.70 28.07
N ALA A 54 18.07 -15.81 27.04
CA ALA A 54 18.96 -16.98 26.87
C ALA A 54 19.90 -17.13 28.08
N ARG A 55 20.51 -16.06 28.55
CA ARG A 55 21.37 -16.06 29.72
C ARG A 55 20.62 -16.45 31.00
N TYR A 56 19.43 -15.89 31.21
CA TYR A 56 18.58 -16.20 32.33
C TYR A 56 18.23 -17.72 32.37
N GLN A 57 17.88 -18.30 31.22
CA GLN A 57 17.57 -19.73 31.14
C GLN A 57 18.79 -20.62 31.41
N ARG A 58 19.98 -20.20 30.94
CA ARG A 58 21.24 -20.91 31.29
C ARG A 58 21.54 -20.85 32.80
N MET A 59 21.30 -19.68 33.44
CA MET A 59 21.45 -19.53 34.89
C MET A 59 20.50 -20.45 35.67
N LYS A 60 19.33 -20.77 35.09
CA LYS A 60 18.40 -21.79 35.65
C LYS A 60 18.83 -23.24 35.38
N GLY A 61 19.97 -23.46 34.77
CA GLY A 61 20.51 -24.78 34.47
C GLY A 61 20.05 -25.44 33.18
N ARG A 62 19.30 -24.73 32.35
CA ARG A 62 18.82 -25.23 31.07
C ARG A 62 19.89 -25.21 29.98
N GLN A 63 19.82 -26.21 29.08
CA GLN A 63 20.55 -26.13 27.81
C GLN A 63 19.82 -25.25 26.82
N VAL A 64 20.46 -24.13 26.47
CA VAL A 64 19.83 -23.10 25.60
C VAL A 64 20.44 -23.17 24.22
N LEU A 65 19.62 -23.50 23.22
CA LEU A 65 19.96 -23.34 21.81
C LEU A 65 19.48 -21.98 21.34
N PHE A 66 20.43 -21.07 21.07
CA PHE A 66 20.20 -19.76 20.47
C PHE A 66 21.01 -19.67 19.17
N PRO A 67 20.46 -20.12 18.04
CA PRO A 67 21.10 -20.05 16.73
C PRO A 67 20.98 -18.65 16.14
N MET A 68 21.77 -18.36 15.09
CA MET A 68 21.65 -17.15 14.29
C MET A 68 21.71 -17.50 12.81
N ALA A 69 20.88 -16.81 12.03
CA ALA A 69 20.93 -16.86 10.58
C ALA A 69 20.84 -15.48 9.97
N PHE A 70 21.04 -15.42 8.64
CA PHE A 70 20.86 -14.20 7.87
C PHE A 70 19.79 -14.43 6.82
N HIS A 71 18.83 -13.49 6.76
CA HIS A 71 17.74 -13.55 5.81
C HIS A 71 18.22 -12.96 4.48
N VAL A 72 18.24 -13.79 3.42
CA VAL A 72 18.81 -13.41 2.12
C VAL A 72 17.78 -13.46 1.01
N THR A 73 16.65 -14.11 1.24
CA THR A 73 15.56 -14.22 0.26
C THR A 73 14.80 -12.89 0.12
N GLY A 74 14.31 -12.61 -1.09
CA GLY A 74 13.57 -11.39 -1.40
C GLY A 74 14.36 -10.36 -2.21
N THR A 75 13.72 -9.22 -2.48
CA THR A 75 14.21 -8.16 -3.36
C THR A 75 15.20 -7.15 -2.74
N PRO A 76 15.30 -6.93 -1.41
CA PRO A 76 16.05 -5.80 -0.86
C PRO A 76 17.50 -5.73 -1.30
N VAL A 77 18.23 -6.84 -1.23
CA VAL A 77 19.66 -6.89 -1.61
C VAL A 77 19.85 -6.74 -3.12
N ILE A 78 18.93 -7.30 -3.91
CA ILE A 78 18.93 -7.18 -5.37
C ILE A 78 18.71 -5.72 -5.78
N GLY A 79 17.75 -5.02 -5.14
CA GLY A 79 17.48 -3.61 -5.39
C GLY A 79 18.68 -2.71 -5.10
N ILE A 80 19.39 -2.96 -4.00
CA ILE A 80 20.63 -2.25 -3.66
C ILE A 80 21.70 -2.49 -4.72
N SER A 81 21.94 -3.74 -5.08
CA SER A 81 22.92 -4.13 -6.11
C SER A 81 22.64 -3.45 -7.46
N LYS A 82 21.37 -3.41 -7.89
CA LYS A 82 20.96 -2.70 -9.12
C LYS A 82 21.21 -1.20 -9.03
N ARG A 83 20.88 -0.54 -7.90
CA ARG A 83 21.16 0.89 -7.71
C ARG A 83 22.65 1.20 -7.78
N ILE A 84 23.48 0.39 -7.14
CA ILE A 84 24.94 0.55 -7.21
C ILE A 84 25.45 0.35 -8.64
N ALA A 85 24.97 -0.68 -9.35
CA ALA A 85 25.32 -0.94 -10.75
C ALA A 85 24.94 0.21 -11.69
N ASN A 86 23.82 0.89 -11.40
CA ASN A 86 23.34 2.06 -12.15
C ASN A 86 24.04 3.38 -11.74
N GLY A 87 24.99 3.34 -10.82
CA GLY A 87 25.73 4.52 -10.38
C GLY A 87 24.95 5.47 -9.47
N ASP A 88 23.94 4.98 -8.74
CA ASP A 88 23.15 5.80 -7.82
C ASP A 88 24.03 6.43 -6.74
N VAL A 89 24.17 7.75 -6.81
CA VAL A 89 25.11 8.52 -5.99
C VAL A 89 24.74 8.45 -4.48
N GLN A 90 23.47 8.42 -4.16
CA GLN A 90 23.01 8.39 -2.77
C GLN A 90 23.31 7.02 -2.15
N THR A 91 22.97 5.93 -2.84
CA THR A 91 23.28 4.58 -2.37
C THR A 91 24.78 4.37 -2.26
N ILE A 92 25.57 4.73 -3.28
CA ILE A 92 27.04 4.60 -3.24
C ILE A 92 27.63 5.42 -2.09
N GLY A 93 27.17 6.67 -1.91
CA GLY A 93 27.59 7.53 -0.80
C GLY A 93 27.26 6.94 0.57
N LEU A 94 26.07 6.36 0.75
CA LEU A 94 25.69 5.69 1.99
C LEU A 94 26.67 4.56 2.36
N TYR A 95 26.98 3.69 1.41
CA TYR A 95 27.86 2.54 1.66
C TYR A 95 29.32 2.95 1.86
N ARG A 96 29.81 3.90 1.08
CA ARG A 96 31.19 4.39 1.17
C ARG A 96 31.41 5.24 2.42
N ASP A 97 30.57 6.25 2.65
CA ASP A 97 30.85 7.32 3.61
C ASP A 97 30.29 7.00 5.00
N LEU A 98 29.08 6.44 5.08
CA LEU A 98 28.44 6.10 6.35
C LEU A 98 28.80 4.69 6.83
N TYR A 99 28.65 3.68 5.98
CA TYR A 99 28.97 2.29 6.33
C TYR A 99 30.46 2.00 6.22
N ARG A 100 31.24 2.89 5.58
CA ARG A 100 32.71 2.81 5.45
C ARG A 100 33.18 1.52 4.79
N VAL A 101 32.42 1.06 3.80
CA VAL A 101 32.80 -0.09 2.99
C VAL A 101 34.02 0.32 2.13
N PRO A 102 35.12 -0.45 2.14
CA PRO A 102 36.27 -0.19 1.29
C PRO A 102 35.85 -0.17 -0.19
N GLN A 103 36.49 0.71 -0.99
CA GLN A 103 36.10 0.92 -2.39
C GLN A 103 36.19 -0.37 -3.22
N ASP A 104 37.24 -1.13 -3.03
CA ASP A 104 37.47 -2.42 -3.73
C ASP A 104 36.41 -3.48 -3.40
N ILE A 105 35.79 -3.38 -2.25
CA ILE A 105 34.65 -4.22 -1.83
C ILE A 105 33.35 -3.66 -2.43
N LEU A 106 33.17 -2.34 -2.34
CA LEU A 106 31.97 -1.66 -2.86
C LEU A 106 31.80 -1.91 -4.37
N ASP A 107 32.90 -1.90 -5.13
CA ASP A 107 32.90 -2.19 -6.56
C ASP A 107 32.35 -3.60 -6.90
N ARG A 108 32.41 -4.55 -5.95
CA ARG A 108 31.89 -5.90 -6.11
C ARG A 108 30.40 -5.98 -5.78
N PHE A 109 29.80 -4.97 -5.15
CA PHE A 109 28.38 -4.96 -4.73
C PHE A 109 27.40 -4.89 -5.90
N ILE A 110 27.87 -4.78 -7.14
CA ILE A 110 27.09 -5.10 -8.34
C ILE A 110 26.62 -6.56 -8.36
N ASN A 111 27.26 -7.45 -7.59
CA ASN A 111 26.80 -8.79 -7.31
C ASN A 111 26.15 -8.81 -5.92
N PRO A 112 24.83 -9.11 -5.81
CA PRO A 112 24.12 -9.10 -4.53
C PRO A 112 24.72 -10.06 -3.49
N MET A 113 25.33 -11.16 -3.91
CA MET A 113 25.98 -12.11 -2.99
C MET A 113 27.23 -11.56 -2.31
N GLU A 114 27.92 -10.59 -2.90
CA GLU A 114 29.05 -9.91 -2.23
C GLU A 114 28.56 -9.00 -1.09
N ILE A 115 27.41 -8.35 -1.25
CA ILE A 115 26.74 -7.59 -0.16
C ILE A 115 26.42 -8.53 0.99
N VAL A 116 25.76 -9.66 0.68
CA VAL A 116 25.38 -10.69 1.68
C VAL A 116 26.61 -11.20 2.44
N ARG A 117 27.67 -11.56 1.73
CA ARG A 117 28.92 -12.08 2.34
C ARG A 117 29.50 -11.06 3.31
N TYR A 118 29.73 -9.84 2.81
CA TYR A 118 30.34 -8.78 3.59
C TYR A 118 29.57 -8.44 4.87
N PHE A 119 28.28 -8.17 4.75
CA PHE A 119 27.49 -7.76 5.92
C PHE A 119 27.13 -8.93 6.86
N SER A 120 27.02 -10.15 6.38
CA SER A 120 26.83 -11.31 7.27
C SER A 120 28.06 -11.53 8.17
N GLU A 121 29.26 -11.36 7.65
CA GLU A 121 30.50 -11.42 8.44
C GLU A 121 30.61 -10.24 9.41
N GLU A 122 30.27 -9.05 8.95
CA GLU A 122 30.26 -7.84 9.77
C GLU A 122 29.27 -7.95 10.92
N TYR A 123 28.06 -8.46 10.67
CA TYR A 123 27.05 -8.70 11.68
C TYR A 123 27.51 -9.69 12.73
N GLN A 124 28.04 -10.82 12.31
CA GLN A 124 28.62 -11.81 13.23
C GLN A 124 29.70 -11.17 14.12
N ARG A 125 30.62 -10.43 13.50
CA ARG A 125 31.71 -9.74 14.20
C ARG A 125 31.19 -8.72 15.22
N VAL A 126 30.15 -7.94 14.87
CA VAL A 126 29.55 -6.95 15.79
C VAL A 126 28.80 -7.66 16.92
N MET A 127 27.99 -8.67 16.64
CA MET A 127 27.28 -9.44 17.65
C MET A 127 28.22 -10.14 18.64
N GLN A 128 29.34 -10.69 18.15
CA GLN A 128 30.39 -11.25 19.02
C GLN A 128 31.05 -10.18 19.89
N LYS A 129 31.33 -8.99 19.34
CA LYS A 129 31.87 -7.87 20.12
C LYS A 129 30.88 -7.35 21.18
N CYS A 130 29.59 -7.40 20.89
CA CYS A 130 28.54 -7.10 21.89
C CYS A 130 28.38 -8.20 22.94
N GLY A 131 29.08 -9.33 22.76
CA GLY A 131 29.05 -10.46 23.67
C GLY A 131 27.75 -11.26 23.66
N LEU A 132 26.99 -11.24 22.56
CA LEU A 132 25.73 -12.02 22.48
C LEU A 132 26.00 -13.53 22.61
N SER A 133 25.18 -14.19 23.39
CA SER A 133 25.35 -15.61 23.75
C SER A 133 24.78 -16.59 22.72
N ILE A 134 25.16 -16.37 21.46
CA ILE A 134 24.71 -17.13 20.28
C ILE A 134 25.58 -18.38 20.09
N ASP A 135 24.97 -19.51 19.74
CA ASP A 135 25.69 -20.72 19.29
C ASP A 135 26.04 -20.57 17.80
N TRP A 136 27.22 -20.02 17.51
CA TRP A 136 27.68 -19.75 16.15
C TRP A 136 27.94 -20.99 15.29
N ARG A 137 28.00 -22.18 15.87
CA ARG A 137 28.04 -23.44 15.11
C ARG A 137 26.74 -23.68 14.33
N ARG A 138 25.66 -23.06 14.75
CA ARG A 138 24.33 -23.13 14.14
C ARG A 138 24.02 -21.92 13.27
N ARG A 139 25.06 -21.29 12.72
CA ARG A 139 24.90 -20.22 11.74
C ARG A 139 24.52 -20.79 10.38
N PHE A 140 23.57 -20.14 9.70
CA PHE A 140 23.18 -20.44 8.32
C PHE A 140 22.64 -19.19 7.61
N ILE A 141 22.41 -19.29 6.32
CA ILE A 141 21.69 -18.28 5.54
C ILE A 141 20.46 -18.94 4.91
N THR A 142 19.39 -18.15 4.65
CA THR A 142 18.08 -18.70 4.21
C THR A 142 18.09 -19.24 2.77
N ILE A 143 19.21 -19.16 2.05
CA ILE A 143 19.42 -19.80 0.74
C ILE A 143 20.37 -21.01 0.79
N ASP A 144 20.78 -21.45 1.99
CA ASP A 144 21.59 -22.67 2.11
C ASP A 144 20.78 -23.88 1.62
N PRO A 145 21.43 -24.84 0.91
CA PRO A 145 20.72 -26.00 0.36
C PRO A 145 19.97 -26.82 1.37
N GLN A 146 20.47 -26.94 2.59
CA GLN A 146 19.81 -27.65 3.68
C GLN A 146 18.57 -26.92 4.18
N TYR A 147 18.64 -25.59 4.27
CA TYR A 147 17.49 -24.76 4.64
C TYR A 147 16.40 -24.80 3.55
N SER A 148 16.81 -24.71 2.28
CA SER A 148 15.89 -24.82 1.14
C SER A 148 15.12 -26.13 1.15
N LYS A 149 15.80 -27.27 1.38
CA LYS A 149 15.16 -28.58 1.50
C LYS A 149 14.16 -28.66 2.68
N PHE A 150 14.46 -28.00 3.79
CA PHE A 150 13.52 -27.93 4.91
C PHE A 150 12.27 -27.13 4.52
N ILE A 151 12.43 -26.01 3.83
CA ILE A 151 11.30 -25.18 3.35
C ILE A 151 10.45 -25.96 2.33
N GLU A 152 11.08 -26.66 1.38
CA GLU A 152 10.37 -27.52 0.41
C GLU A 152 9.54 -28.59 1.13
N TRP A 153 10.13 -29.27 2.13
CA TRP A 153 9.44 -30.24 2.94
C TRP A 153 8.27 -29.63 3.71
N GLN A 154 8.48 -28.49 4.38
CA GLN A 154 7.44 -27.80 5.14
C GLN A 154 6.28 -27.35 4.22
N TYR A 155 6.61 -26.80 3.06
CA TYR A 155 5.62 -26.38 2.07
C TYR A 155 4.76 -27.56 1.59
N ALA A 156 5.39 -28.69 1.27
CA ALA A 156 4.67 -29.89 0.84
C ALA A 156 3.65 -30.35 1.90
N HIS A 157 4.05 -30.41 3.16
CA HIS A 157 3.14 -30.81 4.26
C HIS A 157 2.01 -29.81 4.46
N LEU A 158 2.30 -28.51 4.45
CA LEU A 158 1.26 -27.49 4.59
C LEU A 158 0.28 -27.49 3.40
N HIS A 159 0.75 -27.85 2.21
CA HIS A 159 -0.09 -27.99 1.04
C HIS A 159 -0.95 -29.27 1.10
N GLU A 160 -0.39 -30.40 1.53
CA GLU A 160 -1.12 -31.65 1.77
C GLU A 160 -2.22 -31.47 2.82
N ASP A 161 -1.97 -30.70 3.87
CA ASP A 161 -2.92 -30.37 4.94
C ASP A 161 -3.89 -29.22 4.57
N GLU A 162 -3.91 -28.76 3.32
CA GLU A 162 -4.75 -27.68 2.80
C GLU A 162 -4.58 -26.32 3.52
N HIS A 163 -3.45 -26.11 4.22
CA HIS A 163 -3.12 -24.84 4.85
C HIS A 163 -2.53 -23.82 3.89
N VAL A 164 -2.06 -24.25 2.72
CA VAL A 164 -1.55 -23.42 1.64
C VAL A 164 -2.39 -23.63 0.40
N VAL A 165 -3.02 -22.56 -0.06
CA VAL A 165 -3.85 -22.55 -1.27
C VAL A 165 -3.33 -21.49 -2.25
N LYS A 166 -3.57 -21.72 -3.55
CA LYS A 166 -3.29 -20.70 -4.57
C LYS A 166 -4.41 -19.69 -4.61
N GLY A 167 -4.10 -18.43 -4.47
CA GLY A 167 -5.06 -17.33 -4.53
C GLY A 167 -4.44 -16.08 -5.14
N ALA A 168 -5.30 -15.11 -5.47
CA ALA A 168 -4.89 -13.78 -5.92
C ALA A 168 -5.22 -12.75 -4.85
N HIS A 169 -4.33 -11.79 -4.63
CA HIS A 169 -4.56 -10.62 -3.79
C HIS A 169 -3.77 -9.43 -4.35
N PRO A 170 -4.21 -8.20 -4.11
CA PRO A 170 -3.51 -7.03 -4.60
C PRO A 170 -2.14 -6.89 -3.95
N VAL A 171 -1.14 -6.63 -4.77
CA VAL A 171 0.24 -6.36 -4.35
C VAL A 171 0.77 -5.13 -5.07
N LYS A 172 1.70 -4.42 -4.44
CA LYS A 172 2.45 -3.35 -5.10
C LYS A 172 3.39 -4.00 -6.12
N TYR A 173 3.42 -3.49 -7.34
CA TYR A 173 4.18 -4.09 -8.45
C TYR A 173 5.03 -3.04 -9.16
N CYS A 174 6.31 -3.34 -9.35
CA CYS A 174 7.22 -2.48 -10.09
C CYS A 174 7.26 -2.88 -11.56
N LEU A 175 6.78 -2.01 -12.45
CA LEU A 175 6.78 -2.23 -13.90
C LEU A 175 8.18 -2.33 -14.50
N GLN A 176 9.17 -1.62 -13.92
CA GLN A 176 10.56 -1.66 -14.39
C GLN A 176 11.28 -2.94 -13.98
N CYS A 177 11.00 -3.45 -12.78
CA CYS A 177 11.61 -4.66 -12.25
C CYS A 177 10.81 -5.91 -12.60
N GLU A 178 9.56 -5.76 -13.04
CA GLU A 178 8.60 -6.82 -13.32
C GLU A 178 8.42 -7.78 -12.12
N ASN A 179 8.37 -7.20 -10.91
CA ASN A 179 8.26 -7.96 -9.66
C ASN A 179 7.36 -7.28 -8.65
N PRO A 180 6.67 -8.05 -7.79
CA PRO A 180 6.07 -7.50 -6.57
C PRO A 180 7.13 -6.84 -5.70
N VAL A 181 6.76 -5.72 -5.06
CA VAL A 181 7.64 -4.96 -4.16
C VAL A 181 6.98 -4.84 -2.78
N GLY A 182 7.81 -4.94 -1.73
CA GLY A 182 7.39 -4.71 -0.36
C GLY A 182 7.56 -3.24 0.05
N ASP A 183 7.00 -2.87 1.19
CA ASP A 183 7.09 -1.49 1.72
C ASP A 183 8.55 -1.04 1.92
N HIS A 184 9.44 -1.97 2.26
CA HIS A 184 10.87 -1.69 2.43
C HIS A 184 11.63 -1.43 1.13
N ASP A 185 11.04 -1.74 -0.02
CA ASP A 185 11.64 -1.53 -1.34
C ASP A 185 11.31 -0.14 -1.89
N LEU A 186 10.37 0.56 -1.29
CA LEU A 186 9.89 1.88 -1.68
C LEU A 186 10.58 2.97 -0.85
N LEU A 187 10.78 4.15 -1.44
CA LEU A 187 11.40 5.28 -0.75
C LEU A 187 10.57 5.75 0.46
N GLU A 188 9.25 5.72 0.35
CA GLU A 188 8.31 6.07 1.42
C GLU A 188 7.26 4.96 1.65
N GLY A 189 7.70 3.73 1.63
CA GLY A 189 6.84 2.55 1.73
C GLY A 189 5.93 2.51 2.95
N ASP A 190 6.36 3.10 4.06
CA ASP A 190 5.60 3.16 5.31
C ASP A 190 4.35 4.05 5.24
N LYS A 191 4.26 4.92 4.22
CA LYS A 191 3.15 5.86 4.03
C LYS A 191 2.19 5.43 2.92
N SER A 192 2.53 4.40 2.18
CA SER A 192 1.79 4.00 0.99
C SER A 192 0.94 2.77 1.27
N GLU A 193 -0.37 2.92 1.10
CA GLU A 193 -1.34 1.85 1.31
C GLU A 193 -1.98 1.41 -0.01
N ILE A 194 -2.41 0.16 -0.07
CA ILE A 194 -3.26 -0.31 -1.17
C ILE A 194 -4.69 0.12 -0.87
N ILE A 195 -5.22 0.96 -1.74
CA ILE A 195 -6.59 1.46 -1.66
C ILE A 195 -7.50 0.54 -2.49
N ARG A 196 -8.63 0.15 -1.94
CA ARG A 196 -9.67 -0.61 -2.64
C ARG A 196 -10.84 0.30 -2.98
N PHE A 197 -10.99 0.64 -4.25
CA PHE A 197 -12.17 1.33 -4.77
C PHE A 197 -13.29 0.36 -5.09
N THR A 198 -14.52 0.84 -4.98
CA THR A 198 -15.70 0.24 -5.62
C THR A 198 -15.94 1.00 -6.93
N LEU A 199 -15.94 0.30 -8.06
CA LEU A 199 -16.29 0.89 -9.35
C LEU A 199 -17.81 0.91 -9.50
N VAL A 200 -18.43 2.06 -9.28
CA VAL A 200 -19.86 2.25 -9.53
C VAL A 200 -20.09 2.48 -11.02
N VAL A 201 -20.93 1.66 -11.63
CA VAL A 201 -21.09 1.60 -13.08
C VAL A 201 -22.30 2.39 -13.55
N PHE A 202 -22.05 3.48 -14.28
CA PHE A 202 -23.05 4.22 -15.05
C PHE A 202 -23.08 3.71 -16.49
N GLN A 203 -24.06 4.13 -17.31
CA GLN A 203 -24.21 3.67 -18.69
C GLN A 203 -24.33 4.86 -19.64
N TRP A 204 -23.60 4.82 -20.75
CA TRP A 204 -23.71 5.81 -21.84
C TRP A 204 -23.67 5.14 -23.22
N GLY A 205 -24.77 5.25 -23.98
CA GLY A 205 -24.80 4.70 -25.33
C GLY A 205 -24.49 3.21 -25.45
N GLY A 206 -24.77 2.43 -24.39
CA GLY A 206 -24.45 1.00 -24.32
C GLY A 206 -23.09 0.66 -23.71
N ALA A 207 -22.20 1.65 -23.57
CA ALA A 207 -20.92 1.48 -22.87
C ALA A 207 -21.06 1.73 -21.36
N LYS A 208 -20.29 1.02 -20.56
CA LYS A 208 -20.15 1.24 -19.12
C LYS A 208 -19.23 2.45 -18.85
N VAL A 209 -19.63 3.30 -17.92
CA VAL A 209 -18.85 4.45 -17.44
C VAL A 209 -18.62 4.24 -15.95
N PRO A 210 -17.52 3.57 -15.56
CA PRO A 210 -17.25 3.28 -14.17
C PRO A 210 -16.67 4.50 -13.45
N CYS A 211 -17.14 4.75 -12.22
CA CYS A 211 -16.59 5.76 -11.32
C CYS A 211 -16.01 5.08 -10.09
N ALA A 212 -14.73 5.29 -9.83
CA ALA A 212 -14.05 4.77 -8.66
C ALA A 212 -14.43 5.57 -7.42
N THR A 213 -14.89 4.89 -6.36
CA THR A 213 -15.25 5.55 -5.10
C THR A 213 -14.81 4.75 -3.89
N LEU A 214 -14.41 5.46 -2.83
CA LEU A 214 -14.23 4.93 -1.48
C LEU A 214 -15.51 5.04 -0.64
N ARG A 215 -16.52 5.72 -1.18
CA ARG A 215 -17.76 6.09 -0.50
C ARG A 215 -19.01 5.64 -1.28
N PRO A 216 -19.17 4.34 -1.54
CA PRO A 216 -20.30 3.82 -2.33
C PRO A 216 -21.65 4.16 -1.70
N GLU A 217 -21.73 4.37 -0.38
CA GLU A 217 -22.95 4.80 0.32
C GLU A 217 -23.51 6.13 -0.20
N THR A 218 -22.69 6.94 -0.82
CA THR A 218 -23.11 8.25 -1.36
C THR A 218 -23.79 8.16 -2.72
N ILE A 219 -23.93 6.99 -3.32
CA ILE A 219 -24.54 6.76 -4.63
C ILE A 219 -25.95 7.38 -4.75
N TYR A 220 -26.71 7.39 -3.67
CA TYR A 220 -28.07 7.95 -3.63
C TYR A 220 -28.12 9.49 -3.81
N GLY A 221 -26.99 10.16 -3.68
CA GLY A 221 -26.88 11.63 -3.80
C GLY A 221 -26.07 12.10 -4.99
N VAL A 222 -25.77 11.20 -5.90
CA VAL A 222 -25.08 11.56 -7.13
C VAL A 222 -25.95 12.44 -8.00
N THR A 223 -25.41 13.60 -8.35
CA THR A 223 -26.14 14.62 -9.15
C THR A 223 -25.61 14.74 -10.57
N ASN A 224 -24.38 14.38 -10.80
CA ASN A 224 -23.70 14.45 -12.10
C ASN A 224 -22.42 13.61 -12.07
N LEU A 225 -21.81 13.40 -13.24
CA LEU A 225 -20.42 12.95 -13.33
C LEU A 225 -19.50 14.10 -13.67
N TRP A 226 -18.25 14.05 -13.18
CA TRP A 226 -17.20 14.97 -13.56
C TRP A 226 -16.22 14.32 -14.53
N VAL A 227 -15.88 15.01 -15.61
CA VAL A 227 -14.82 14.67 -16.55
C VAL A 227 -13.89 15.85 -16.77
N ASN A 228 -12.63 15.60 -17.02
CA ASN A 228 -11.68 16.66 -17.34
C ASN A 228 -11.74 16.93 -18.86
N PRO A 229 -12.10 18.14 -19.30
CA PRO A 229 -12.19 18.47 -20.73
C PRO A 229 -10.86 18.35 -21.49
N ASP A 230 -9.74 18.49 -20.77
CA ASP A 230 -8.38 18.49 -21.35
C ASP A 230 -7.77 17.09 -21.45
N VAL A 231 -8.47 16.05 -20.93
CA VAL A 231 -8.04 14.66 -20.95
C VAL A 231 -8.65 13.92 -22.14
N THR A 232 -7.86 13.03 -22.73
CA THR A 232 -8.35 12.05 -23.71
C THR A 232 -8.63 10.75 -22.99
N TYR A 233 -9.91 10.40 -22.90
CA TYR A 233 -10.40 9.10 -22.40
C TYR A 233 -10.26 8.02 -23.47
N VAL A 234 -10.50 6.79 -23.11
CA VAL A 234 -10.49 5.68 -24.04
C VAL A 234 -11.77 4.86 -23.92
N ARG A 235 -12.27 4.43 -25.08
CA ARG A 235 -13.24 3.35 -25.19
C ARG A 235 -12.44 2.05 -25.20
N THR A 236 -12.79 1.11 -24.37
CA THR A 236 -12.01 -0.12 -24.18
C THR A 236 -12.91 -1.30 -23.90
N MET A 237 -12.50 -2.46 -24.37
CA MET A 237 -13.12 -3.72 -23.99
C MET A 237 -12.46 -4.22 -22.69
N VAL A 238 -13.25 -4.39 -21.64
CA VAL A 238 -12.83 -4.98 -20.36
C VAL A 238 -13.65 -6.26 -20.17
N ASP A 239 -13.00 -7.42 -20.20
CA ASP A 239 -13.62 -8.75 -20.08
C ASP A 239 -14.80 -8.98 -21.03
N GLY A 240 -14.71 -8.39 -22.25
CA GLY A 240 -15.73 -8.51 -23.28
C GLY A 240 -16.86 -7.47 -23.20
N GLU A 241 -16.82 -6.53 -22.26
CA GLU A 241 -17.77 -5.43 -22.14
C GLU A 241 -17.12 -4.09 -22.53
N GLU A 242 -17.89 -3.20 -23.12
CA GLU A 242 -17.39 -1.91 -23.57
C GLU A 242 -17.42 -0.89 -22.41
N TRP A 243 -16.27 -0.29 -22.12
CA TRP A 243 -16.08 0.67 -21.02
C TRP A 243 -15.48 1.98 -21.54
N ILE A 244 -15.80 3.09 -20.86
CA ILE A 244 -15.17 4.41 -21.07
C ILE A 244 -14.51 4.83 -19.75
N LEU A 245 -13.21 5.08 -19.81
CA LEU A 245 -12.40 5.46 -18.66
C LEU A 245 -11.08 6.12 -19.12
N SER A 246 -10.22 6.56 -18.21
CA SER A 246 -8.92 7.10 -18.60
C SER A 246 -8.00 6.00 -19.16
N ARG A 247 -7.02 6.39 -19.97
CA ARG A 247 -6.01 5.46 -20.50
C ARG A 247 -5.20 4.81 -19.38
N GLU A 248 -4.90 5.58 -18.35
CA GLU A 248 -4.19 5.18 -17.14
C GLU A 248 -4.97 4.10 -16.38
N ALA A 249 -6.28 4.31 -16.21
CA ALA A 249 -7.17 3.32 -15.59
C ALA A 249 -7.25 2.02 -16.39
N ALA A 250 -7.29 2.09 -17.72
CA ALA A 250 -7.23 0.90 -18.58
C ALA A 250 -5.94 0.09 -18.33
N GLY A 251 -4.80 0.78 -18.23
CA GLY A 251 -3.51 0.17 -17.89
C GLY A 251 -3.51 -0.49 -16.52
N LYS A 252 -4.08 0.17 -15.51
CA LYS A 252 -4.20 -0.39 -14.14
C LYS A 252 -5.08 -1.62 -14.07
N LEU A 253 -6.24 -1.63 -14.76
CA LEU A 253 -7.13 -2.78 -14.82
C LEU A 253 -6.46 -3.97 -15.51
N ALA A 254 -5.67 -3.76 -16.57
CA ALA A 254 -4.91 -4.82 -17.23
C ALA A 254 -3.88 -5.49 -16.29
N LEU A 255 -3.45 -4.83 -15.23
CA LEU A 255 -2.58 -5.40 -14.19
C LEU A 255 -3.35 -6.09 -13.06
N GLN A 256 -4.70 -6.06 -13.08
CA GLN A 256 -5.56 -6.55 -12.00
C GLN A 256 -6.43 -7.73 -12.44
N ASP A 257 -5.87 -8.62 -13.27
CA ASP A 257 -6.51 -9.86 -13.76
C ASP A 257 -7.72 -9.60 -14.69
N HIS A 258 -7.73 -8.46 -15.40
CA HIS A 258 -8.73 -8.13 -16.42
C HIS A 258 -8.12 -8.16 -17.82
N THR A 259 -8.90 -8.66 -18.77
CA THR A 259 -8.54 -8.59 -20.20
C THR A 259 -8.97 -7.22 -20.75
N VAL A 260 -8.01 -6.36 -21.06
CA VAL A 260 -8.26 -4.98 -21.47
C VAL A 260 -7.72 -4.72 -22.87
N THR A 261 -8.57 -4.18 -23.76
CA THR A 261 -8.19 -3.81 -25.12
C THR A 261 -8.76 -2.45 -25.48
N VAL A 262 -7.90 -1.44 -25.64
CA VAL A 262 -8.30 -0.09 -26.06
C VAL A 262 -8.72 -0.13 -27.53
N THR A 263 -9.91 0.41 -27.84
CA THR A 263 -10.50 0.40 -29.18
C THR A 263 -10.56 1.78 -29.83
N GLU A 264 -10.80 2.85 -29.04
CA GLU A 264 -11.00 4.19 -29.57
C GLU A 264 -10.55 5.24 -28.53
N GLU A 265 -10.12 6.43 -28.99
CA GLU A 265 -9.90 7.59 -28.16
C GLU A 265 -11.13 8.50 -28.15
N VAL A 266 -11.51 8.97 -26.95
CA VAL A 266 -12.67 9.82 -26.72
C VAL A 266 -12.21 11.10 -26.04
N PRO A 267 -12.20 12.26 -26.72
CA PRO A 267 -11.88 13.51 -26.07
C PRO A 267 -12.83 13.80 -24.89
N GLY A 268 -12.31 14.30 -23.77
CA GLY A 268 -13.13 14.66 -22.61
C GLY A 268 -14.26 15.63 -22.95
N THR A 269 -14.02 16.55 -23.88
CA THR A 269 -15.04 17.47 -24.41
C THR A 269 -16.22 16.77 -25.08
N ALA A 270 -16.06 15.56 -25.62
CA ALA A 270 -17.14 14.79 -26.24
C ALA A 270 -18.09 14.16 -25.21
N LEU A 271 -17.65 14.00 -23.98
CA LEU A 271 -18.43 13.48 -22.86
C LEU A 271 -19.26 14.56 -22.17
N ILE A 272 -18.84 15.82 -22.24
CA ILE A 272 -19.52 16.94 -21.58
C ILE A 272 -20.91 17.15 -22.16
N ASP A 273 -21.87 17.50 -21.31
CA ASP A 273 -23.29 17.67 -21.63
C ASP A 273 -23.99 16.40 -22.11
N GLN A 274 -23.31 15.25 -22.09
CA GLN A 274 -23.96 13.96 -22.27
C GLN A 274 -24.74 13.59 -21.01
N THR A 275 -25.71 12.69 -21.20
CA THR A 275 -26.50 12.12 -20.10
C THR A 275 -26.15 10.64 -19.96
N VAL A 276 -25.90 10.22 -18.73
CA VAL A 276 -25.60 8.82 -18.39
C VAL A 276 -26.68 8.23 -17.51
N SER A 277 -27.01 6.96 -17.71
CA SER A 277 -27.97 6.27 -16.84
C SER A 277 -27.35 5.93 -15.50
N HIS A 278 -28.02 6.33 -14.42
CA HIS A 278 -27.63 6.06 -13.05
C HIS A 278 -27.98 4.61 -12.67
N PRO A 279 -27.07 3.86 -11.97
CA PRO A 279 -27.32 2.44 -11.70
C PRO A 279 -28.58 2.16 -10.89
N LEU A 280 -28.99 3.03 -10.00
CA LEU A 280 -30.20 2.84 -9.18
C LEU A 280 -31.46 3.34 -9.86
N SER A 281 -31.44 4.56 -10.41
CA SER A 281 -32.61 5.13 -11.11
C SER A 281 -32.27 6.48 -11.76
N GLY A 282 -32.93 6.73 -12.92
CA GLY A 282 -32.86 8.01 -13.61
C GLY A 282 -31.55 8.20 -14.40
N GLU A 283 -31.31 9.45 -14.74
CA GLU A 283 -30.19 9.88 -15.56
C GLU A 283 -29.51 11.08 -14.89
N VAL A 284 -28.21 11.21 -15.08
CA VAL A 284 -27.42 12.34 -14.60
C VAL A 284 -26.54 12.90 -15.71
N PRO A 285 -26.31 14.23 -15.77
CA PRO A 285 -25.46 14.85 -16.77
C PRO A 285 -23.97 14.63 -16.47
N VAL A 286 -23.15 14.73 -17.49
CA VAL A 286 -21.69 14.77 -17.42
C VAL A 286 -21.24 16.22 -17.51
N LEU A 287 -20.50 16.70 -16.52
CA LEU A 287 -20.08 18.10 -16.39
C LEU A 287 -18.55 18.22 -16.43
N PRO A 288 -18.02 19.39 -16.87
CA PRO A 288 -16.58 19.63 -16.92
C PRO A 288 -16.01 19.96 -15.54
N ALA A 289 -14.86 19.35 -15.19
CA ALA A 289 -14.09 19.75 -14.02
C ALA A 289 -12.59 19.48 -14.24
N THR A 290 -11.77 20.52 -14.06
CA THR A 290 -10.30 20.40 -14.25
C THR A 290 -9.58 19.72 -13.10
N PHE A 291 -10.24 19.57 -11.94
CA PHE A 291 -9.67 18.84 -10.80
C PHE A 291 -9.65 17.31 -11.00
N VAL A 292 -10.38 16.79 -12.00
CA VAL A 292 -10.40 15.34 -12.26
C VAL A 292 -9.04 14.90 -12.79
N ASP A 293 -8.38 14.07 -12.00
CA ASP A 293 -7.08 13.49 -12.31
C ASP A 293 -7.26 12.17 -13.08
N PRO A 294 -6.76 12.06 -14.33
CA PRO A 294 -6.85 10.82 -15.10
C PRO A 294 -6.07 9.66 -14.48
N ASP A 295 -5.05 9.96 -13.67
CA ASP A 295 -4.25 8.97 -12.97
C ASP A 295 -4.91 8.40 -11.71
N MET A 296 -6.04 8.99 -11.26
CA MET A 296 -6.75 8.52 -10.08
C MET A 296 -8.04 7.79 -10.43
N GLY A 297 -8.22 6.59 -9.88
CA GLY A 297 -9.40 5.77 -10.11
C GLY A 297 -9.61 5.49 -11.59
N THR A 298 -10.79 5.83 -12.08
CA THR A 298 -11.16 5.65 -13.49
C THR A 298 -10.99 6.91 -14.34
N GLY A 299 -10.52 8.03 -13.73
CA GLY A 299 -10.46 9.34 -14.39
C GLY A 299 -11.82 9.97 -14.62
N ILE A 300 -12.89 9.37 -14.09
CA ILE A 300 -14.27 9.91 -14.11
C ILE A 300 -14.80 9.84 -12.68
N VAL A 301 -15.36 10.94 -12.18
CA VAL A 301 -15.77 11.06 -10.78
C VAL A 301 -17.28 11.20 -10.69
N MET A 302 -17.93 10.41 -9.84
CA MET A 302 -19.31 10.61 -9.46
C MET A 302 -19.41 11.76 -8.45
N SER A 303 -20.27 12.74 -8.73
CA SER A 303 -20.41 13.98 -7.98
C SER A 303 -21.44 13.85 -6.87
N VAL A 304 -21.05 14.18 -5.63
CA VAL A 304 -21.96 14.23 -4.48
C VAL A 304 -21.80 15.57 -3.75
N PRO A 305 -22.35 16.67 -4.29
CA PRO A 305 -22.06 18.02 -3.81
C PRO A 305 -22.52 18.32 -2.37
N ALA A 306 -23.42 17.50 -1.81
CA ALA A 306 -23.81 17.65 -0.42
C ALA A 306 -22.71 17.20 0.57
N HIS A 307 -21.81 16.30 0.16
CA HIS A 307 -20.88 15.58 1.04
C HIS A 307 -19.41 15.64 0.59
N ALA A 308 -19.13 16.20 -0.60
CA ALA A 308 -17.80 16.36 -1.15
C ALA A 308 -17.52 17.85 -1.42
N PRO A 309 -16.59 18.49 -0.68
CA PRO A 309 -16.27 19.89 -0.85
C PRO A 309 -15.82 20.27 -2.28
N PHE A 310 -15.01 19.44 -2.93
CA PHE A 310 -14.61 19.66 -4.32
C PHE A 310 -15.83 19.68 -5.27
N ASP A 311 -16.75 18.73 -5.12
CA ASP A 311 -17.96 18.65 -5.95
C ASP A 311 -18.87 19.87 -5.72
N TYR A 312 -19.01 20.29 -4.45
CA TYR A 312 -19.81 21.45 -4.11
C TYR A 312 -19.26 22.73 -4.74
N ILE A 313 -17.96 22.97 -4.62
CA ILE A 313 -17.28 24.14 -5.17
C ILE A 313 -17.35 24.14 -6.71
N ALA A 314 -17.04 23.02 -7.34
CA ALA A 314 -17.08 22.93 -8.80
C ALA A 314 -18.49 23.16 -9.35
N LEU A 315 -19.52 22.61 -8.71
CA LEU A 315 -20.90 22.85 -9.10
C LEU A 315 -21.31 24.33 -8.87
N ARG A 316 -20.95 24.91 -7.72
CA ARG A 316 -21.21 26.33 -7.40
C ARG A 316 -20.56 27.25 -8.43
N ASP A 317 -19.31 27.00 -8.82
CA ASP A 317 -18.57 27.84 -9.76
C ASP A 317 -19.21 27.80 -11.16
N LEU A 318 -19.72 26.65 -11.59
CA LEU A 318 -20.50 26.54 -12.85
C LEU A 318 -21.85 27.27 -12.75
N GLN A 319 -22.53 27.19 -11.62
CA GLN A 319 -23.80 27.84 -11.35
C GLN A 319 -23.66 29.38 -11.32
N GLN A 320 -22.58 29.90 -10.79
CA GLN A 320 -22.23 31.32 -10.84
C GLN A 320 -22.05 31.84 -12.28
N GLN A 321 -21.66 30.95 -13.20
CA GLN A 321 -21.60 31.24 -14.64
C GLN A 321 -22.97 31.12 -15.35
N GLY A 322 -24.03 30.83 -14.61
CA GLY A 322 -25.37 30.61 -15.14
C GLY A 322 -25.62 29.26 -15.76
N LYS A 323 -24.71 28.28 -15.56
CA LYS A 323 -24.82 26.91 -16.08
C LYS A 323 -25.32 25.96 -15.01
N TYR A 324 -26.06 24.94 -15.40
CA TYR A 324 -26.52 23.82 -14.54
C TYR A 324 -27.21 24.24 -13.23
N THR A 325 -27.88 25.40 -13.25
CA THR A 325 -28.53 26.01 -12.07
C THR A 325 -29.69 25.18 -11.49
N SER A 326 -30.18 24.18 -12.23
CA SER A 326 -31.22 23.25 -11.79
C SER A 326 -30.70 22.11 -10.94
N ILE A 327 -29.39 21.87 -10.91
CA ILE A 327 -28.78 20.78 -10.12
C ILE A 327 -28.66 21.26 -8.67
N LEU A 328 -29.27 20.51 -7.76
CA LEU A 328 -29.22 20.82 -6.33
C LEU A 328 -28.50 19.69 -5.59
N PRO A 329 -27.67 20.01 -4.59
CA PRO A 329 -27.06 18.99 -3.72
C PRO A 329 -28.14 18.15 -3.01
N VAL A 330 -27.95 16.84 -2.93
CA VAL A 330 -28.87 15.89 -2.28
C VAL A 330 -28.27 15.45 -0.95
N PRO A 331 -28.84 15.87 0.20
CA PRO A 331 -28.33 15.48 1.50
C PRO A 331 -28.66 14.00 1.80
N LEU A 332 -27.64 13.28 2.29
CA LEU A 332 -27.68 11.84 2.58
C LEU A 332 -27.28 11.50 4.00
N ILE A 333 -26.32 12.23 4.54
CA ILE A 333 -25.64 11.91 5.79
C ILE A 333 -25.83 13.08 6.76
N SER A 334 -26.27 12.77 7.95
CA SER A 334 -26.26 13.71 9.08
C SER A 334 -24.99 13.52 9.90
N VAL A 335 -24.32 14.61 10.23
CA VAL A 335 -23.16 14.63 11.11
C VAL A 335 -23.26 15.81 12.07
N GLU A 336 -22.93 15.58 13.33
CA GLU A 336 -23.03 16.62 14.37
C GLU A 336 -22.11 17.80 14.03
N GLY A 337 -22.62 19.01 14.22
CA GLY A 337 -21.89 20.24 13.94
C GLY A 337 -22.01 20.77 12.51
N TYR A 338 -22.74 20.08 11.61
CA TYR A 338 -23.02 20.52 10.25
C TYR A 338 -24.54 20.53 9.99
N GLY A 339 -24.96 21.35 9.03
CA GLY A 339 -26.34 21.38 8.57
C GLY A 339 -26.67 20.25 7.59
N GLU A 340 -27.74 20.45 6.80
CA GLU A 340 -28.21 19.45 5.83
C GLU A 340 -27.20 19.20 4.68
N ILE A 341 -26.34 20.16 4.38
CA ILE A 341 -25.34 20.09 3.31
C ILE A 341 -23.95 20.31 3.93
N PRO A 342 -23.35 19.29 4.53
CA PRO A 342 -22.07 19.43 5.24
C PRO A 342 -20.95 20.05 4.44
N ALA A 343 -20.84 19.70 3.15
CA ALA A 343 -19.82 20.26 2.27
C ALA A 343 -19.95 21.77 2.09
N LYS A 344 -21.18 22.29 1.97
CA LYS A 344 -21.46 23.73 1.91
C LYS A 344 -21.00 24.42 3.20
N ASP A 345 -21.45 23.92 4.33
CA ASP A 345 -21.15 24.55 5.63
C ASP A 345 -19.66 24.59 5.89
N ALA A 346 -18.94 23.55 5.54
CA ALA A 346 -17.49 23.48 5.69
C ALA A 346 -16.77 24.49 4.80
N VAL A 347 -17.14 24.54 3.53
CA VAL A 347 -16.58 25.49 2.55
C VAL A 347 -16.81 26.94 2.98
N GLU A 348 -18.01 27.27 3.45
CA GLU A 348 -18.37 28.61 3.92
C GLU A 348 -17.60 28.98 5.21
N ARG A 349 -17.48 28.06 6.18
CA ARG A 349 -16.71 28.27 7.42
C ARG A 349 -15.22 28.46 7.17
N ALA A 350 -14.65 27.69 6.24
CA ALA A 350 -13.23 27.78 5.89
C ALA A 350 -12.91 28.96 4.98
N GLY A 351 -13.92 29.65 4.43
CA GLY A 351 -13.76 30.78 3.52
C GLY A 351 -13.13 30.38 2.19
N ILE A 352 -13.32 29.14 1.75
CA ILE A 352 -12.80 28.61 0.48
C ILE A 352 -13.43 29.36 -0.69
N ARG A 353 -12.59 29.85 -1.61
CA ARG A 353 -13.02 30.70 -2.73
C ARG A 353 -13.33 29.93 -4.00
N ASP A 354 -12.46 28.99 -4.36
CA ASP A 354 -12.56 28.19 -5.59
C ASP A 354 -11.91 26.82 -5.41
N GLN A 355 -12.02 25.96 -6.44
CA GLN A 355 -11.51 24.60 -6.41
C GLN A 355 -9.97 24.46 -6.33
N ASN A 356 -9.22 25.55 -6.55
CA ASN A 356 -7.76 25.56 -6.48
C ASN A 356 -7.24 26.08 -5.13
N ASP A 357 -8.12 26.35 -4.17
CA ASP A 357 -7.74 26.83 -2.85
C ASP A 357 -6.90 25.75 -2.13
N PRO A 358 -5.70 26.10 -1.61
CA PRO A 358 -4.82 25.15 -0.96
C PRO A 358 -5.41 24.49 0.31
N GLY A 359 -6.48 25.05 0.86
CA GLY A 359 -7.21 24.48 2.00
C GLY A 359 -8.18 23.35 1.63
N MET A 360 -8.46 23.14 0.34
CA MET A 360 -9.49 22.19 -0.10
C MET A 360 -9.23 20.75 0.32
N GLU A 361 -7.99 20.29 0.18
CA GLU A 361 -7.62 18.90 0.53
C GLU A 361 -7.82 18.63 2.02
N ALA A 362 -7.30 19.52 2.87
CA ALA A 362 -7.44 19.38 4.32
C ALA A 362 -8.92 19.43 4.76
N LEU A 363 -9.72 20.33 4.15
CA LEU A 363 -11.14 20.44 4.42
C LEU A 363 -11.91 19.18 4.00
N THR A 364 -11.56 18.61 2.85
CA THR A 364 -12.16 17.37 2.36
C THR A 364 -11.88 16.20 3.29
N GLN A 365 -10.65 16.08 3.77
CA GLN A 365 -10.28 15.05 4.74
C GLN A 365 -11.01 15.23 6.08
N GLU A 366 -11.17 16.46 6.56
CA GLU A 366 -11.92 16.76 7.78
C GLU A 366 -13.37 16.28 7.68
N ILE A 367 -14.08 16.66 6.62
CA ILE A 367 -15.47 16.25 6.39
C ILE A 367 -15.59 14.74 6.26
N TYR A 368 -14.76 14.12 5.44
CA TYR A 368 -14.81 12.68 5.22
C TYR A 368 -14.55 11.89 6.50
N SER A 369 -13.60 12.36 7.31
CA SER A 369 -13.32 11.76 8.62
C SER A 369 -14.50 11.92 9.59
N ALA A 370 -15.11 13.09 9.65
CA ALA A 370 -16.26 13.36 10.50
C ALA A 370 -17.47 12.50 10.10
N GLU A 371 -17.80 12.45 8.80
CA GLU A 371 -18.91 11.65 8.29
C GLU A 371 -18.69 10.14 8.48
N PHE A 372 -17.46 9.65 8.23
CA PHE A 372 -17.13 8.24 8.40
C PHE A 372 -17.16 7.79 9.87
N SER A 373 -16.70 8.65 10.79
CA SER A 373 -16.58 8.31 12.21
C SER A 373 -17.88 8.48 13.00
N HIS A 374 -18.66 9.53 12.67
CA HIS A 374 -19.82 9.96 13.45
C HIS A 374 -21.07 10.16 12.60
N GLY A 375 -20.98 10.08 11.28
CA GLY A 375 -22.09 10.28 10.36
C GLY A 375 -23.08 9.12 10.37
N LYS A 376 -24.36 9.46 10.14
CA LYS A 376 -25.44 8.51 9.97
C LYS A 376 -26.19 8.82 8.68
N VAL A 377 -26.37 7.81 7.86
CA VAL A 377 -27.17 7.92 6.62
C VAL A 377 -28.63 8.14 7.02
N PHE A 378 -29.36 9.01 6.29
CA PHE A 378 -30.76 9.29 6.59
C PHE A 378 -31.63 8.04 6.51
N GLU A 379 -32.72 8.00 7.31
CA GLU A 379 -33.62 6.85 7.40
C GLU A 379 -34.15 6.36 6.05
N LYS A 380 -34.47 7.29 5.14
CA LYS A 380 -34.93 6.95 3.76
C LYS A 380 -33.87 6.18 2.92
N TYR A 381 -32.60 6.17 3.37
CA TYR A 381 -31.48 5.43 2.75
C TYR A 381 -30.91 4.35 3.67
N GLY A 382 -31.66 3.93 4.69
CA GLY A 382 -31.34 2.83 5.57
C GLY A 382 -31.00 3.18 7.02
N GLY A 383 -30.76 4.45 7.34
CA GLY A 383 -30.62 4.92 8.73
C GLY A 383 -29.43 4.36 9.51
N LYS A 384 -28.41 3.83 8.84
CA LYS A 384 -27.24 3.19 9.46
C LYS A 384 -26.08 4.17 9.66
N PRO A 385 -25.13 3.87 10.57
CA PRO A 385 -23.83 4.52 10.58
C PRO A 385 -23.15 4.42 9.22
N VAL A 386 -22.46 5.48 8.78
CA VAL A 386 -21.82 5.54 7.46
C VAL A 386 -20.89 4.36 7.21
N ARG A 387 -20.13 3.93 8.23
CA ARG A 387 -19.23 2.78 8.13
C ARG A 387 -19.94 1.48 7.72
N GLU A 388 -21.11 1.22 8.29
CA GLU A 388 -21.92 0.03 7.95
C GLU A 388 -22.61 0.19 6.60
N ALA A 389 -23.18 1.37 6.33
CA ALA A 389 -23.85 1.67 5.07
C ALA A 389 -22.90 1.54 3.88
N ARG A 390 -21.64 1.95 4.03
CA ARG A 390 -20.61 1.82 3.00
C ARG A 390 -20.43 0.36 2.56
N ASP A 391 -20.26 -0.53 3.52
CA ASP A 391 -20.00 -1.94 3.22
C ASP A 391 -21.23 -2.64 2.63
N ASP A 392 -22.42 -2.33 3.14
CA ASP A 392 -23.70 -2.83 2.61
C ASP A 392 -23.95 -2.37 1.17
N VAL A 393 -23.72 -1.07 0.88
CA VAL A 393 -23.92 -0.52 -0.46
C VAL A 393 -22.87 -1.03 -1.42
N ALA A 394 -21.59 -1.17 -1.00
CA ALA A 394 -20.57 -1.79 -1.82
C ALA A 394 -20.95 -3.21 -2.24
N ALA A 395 -21.42 -4.03 -1.30
CA ALA A 395 -21.90 -5.38 -1.59
C ALA A 395 -23.10 -5.36 -2.55
N LEU A 396 -24.09 -4.50 -2.31
CA LEU A 396 -25.26 -4.32 -3.18
C LEU A 396 -24.85 -3.96 -4.62
N MET A 397 -23.90 -3.02 -4.78
CA MET A 397 -23.42 -2.61 -6.11
C MET A 397 -22.73 -3.76 -6.83
N MET A 398 -21.94 -4.56 -6.13
CA MET A 398 -21.26 -5.72 -6.71
C MET A 398 -22.24 -6.84 -7.09
N GLU A 399 -23.20 -7.15 -6.22
CA GLU A 399 -24.13 -8.25 -6.44
C GLU A 399 -25.18 -7.99 -7.53
N ARG A 400 -25.64 -6.73 -7.65
CA ARG A 400 -26.81 -6.41 -8.48
C ARG A 400 -26.55 -5.47 -9.64
N TYR A 401 -25.49 -4.65 -9.57
CA TYR A 401 -25.26 -3.55 -10.52
C TYR A 401 -23.95 -3.68 -11.30
N GLY A 402 -23.29 -4.84 -11.21
CA GLY A 402 -22.09 -5.15 -12.00
C GLY A 402 -20.86 -4.32 -11.62
N SER A 403 -20.84 -3.76 -10.40
CA SER A 403 -19.68 -3.12 -9.86
C SER A 403 -18.58 -4.13 -9.55
N ILE A 404 -17.33 -3.73 -9.75
CA ILE A 404 -16.16 -4.54 -9.42
C ILE A 404 -15.22 -3.75 -8.51
N PRO A 405 -14.35 -4.40 -7.74
CA PRO A 405 -13.29 -3.72 -7.01
C PRO A 405 -12.17 -3.31 -7.98
N MET A 406 -11.53 -2.19 -7.71
CA MET A 406 -10.28 -1.76 -8.34
C MET A 406 -9.29 -1.37 -7.24
N TYR A 407 -8.05 -1.74 -7.41
CA TYR A 407 -7.01 -1.47 -6.42
C TYR A 407 -6.02 -0.46 -6.95
N GLU A 408 -5.65 0.47 -6.11
CA GLU A 408 -4.60 1.44 -6.39
C GLU A 408 -3.61 1.52 -5.25
N PHE A 409 -2.45 1.98 -5.57
CA PHE A 409 -1.40 2.28 -4.65
C PHE A 409 -1.37 3.80 -4.46
N ASP A 410 -1.64 4.26 -3.23
CA ASP A 410 -1.59 5.70 -2.93
C ASP A 410 -0.13 6.15 -2.87
N ASN A 411 0.38 6.58 -3.99
CA ASN A 411 1.70 7.19 -4.13
C ASN A 411 1.54 8.63 -4.58
N ARG A 412 0.96 9.45 -3.73
CA ARG A 412 0.77 10.88 -3.96
C ARG A 412 2.07 11.67 -3.73
N GLN A 413 3.10 11.36 -4.52
CA GLN A 413 4.35 12.12 -4.46
C GLN A 413 4.88 12.40 -5.86
#